data_9a3593f97d1264ea0eed4472988be9ed
#
_entry.id   9a3593f97d1264ea0eed4472988be9ed
#
_cell.length_a   1.000
_cell.length_b   1.000
_cell.length_c   1.000
_cell.angle_alpha   90.00
_cell.angle_beta   90.00
_cell.angle_gamma   90.00
#
_symmetry.space_group_name_H-M   'P 1'
#
loop_
_entity.id
_entity.type
_entity.pdbx_description
1 polymer ?
#
loop_
_entity_poly.entity_id
_entity_poly.type
_entity_poly.pdbx_seq_one_letter_code
_entity_poly.pdbx_strand_id
1 'polypeptide(L)'
;MAKEKKSFFDKLPPSLIKNDKVSIFPEGALGYLVGPTLALLANSILANYFNKYMSDVLHVNTWASAFFTWLPVISVIFVVIGNILVGRLMDNNTSRAGKARPLLLVSVPISLLALLFLFVFSPYSASGTEWHTGALVCIAIGYNLWFAFAYPMYYTPHAALVNLSTRNSGDRSLLATISNATALAAMGLSSMILPFFLDLLFVYQTTNLPEGAVAQEGGKYYTLDGVTLYDAQASYDHWKIFVIALIIITFVGALIEYFFTRERVTEEGGEGEKKAALPIGEQAKICFSDKFWIIMMIFFFLYQFGGMIKNVSQNYFCTSMFADASGNYTVAYGGQLQGTLSIIGAIPTAIGMVVALPLANKIGKGKAILCGAVLATAGGVLGMLFPQNFIIVVISFVIKALGSTPAMYLSLALLADILDHQEALHGNRTDGLSMTIYGAIMAGMTGLTTGVLNAVLSGVNYDVATLNTNEALRAAMPWLFIGGETLCYLVIFITFIFMKVERYSDLDHKAIVQDQAAQAKKEGRAFEMPKDEKPVAIDAALLKEYNELRKQNGRTEVKV
;
A
#
# COMPACT_ATOMS: atom_id res chain seq x y z
N MET A 1 -5.96 -44.85 -14.18
CA MET A 1 -6.89 -43.69 -14.10
C MET A 1 -7.02 -43.28 -12.64
N ALA A 2 -6.23 -42.30 -12.19
CA ALA A 2 -6.40 -41.72 -10.85
C ALA A 2 -7.72 -40.94 -10.87
N LYS A 3 -8.62 -41.21 -9.94
CA LYS A 3 -9.83 -40.41 -9.73
C LYS A 3 -9.40 -38.97 -9.43
N GLU A 4 -9.63 -38.05 -10.38
CA GLU A 4 -9.50 -36.60 -10.09
C GLU A 4 -10.33 -36.29 -8.83
N LYS A 5 -9.63 -35.85 -7.77
CA LYS A 5 -10.30 -35.34 -6.58
C LYS A 5 -11.00 -34.07 -6.99
N LYS A 6 -12.34 -34.11 -7.15
CA LYS A 6 -13.15 -32.92 -7.42
C LYS A 6 -12.92 -31.91 -6.31
N SER A 7 -12.38 -30.75 -6.65
CA SER A 7 -12.24 -29.63 -5.73
C SER A 7 -13.64 -29.10 -5.34
N PHE A 8 -13.79 -28.61 -4.12
CA PHE A 8 -15.01 -27.91 -3.71
C PHE A 8 -15.37 -26.76 -4.67
N PHE A 9 -14.36 -26.12 -5.21
CA PHE A 9 -14.49 -24.98 -6.15
C PHE A 9 -14.95 -25.36 -7.57
N ASP A 10 -14.95 -26.65 -7.94
CA ASP A 10 -15.44 -27.10 -9.25
C ASP A 10 -16.94 -26.90 -9.44
N LYS A 11 -17.68 -26.62 -8.35
CA LYS A 11 -19.12 -26.32 -8.35
C LYS A 11 -19.41 -24.83 -8.61
N LEU A 12 -18.40 -23.97 -8.57
CA LEU A 12 -18.59 -22.55 -8.79
C LEU A 12 -18.91 -22.25 -10.26
N PRO A 13 -19.77 -21.26 -10.53
CA PRO A 13 -20.17 -20.91 -11.88
C PRO A 13 -18.95 -20.40 -12.70
N PRO A 14 -18.92 -20.67 -14.02
CA PRO A 14 -17.83 -20.18 -14.88
C PRO A 14 -17.89 -18.66 -15.04
N SER A 15 -16.83 -18.08 -15.64
CA SER A 15 -16.80 -16.68 -16.04
C SER A 15 -17.91 -16.36 -17.05
N LEU A 16 -18.42 -15.14 -16.97
CA LEU A 16 -19.31 -14.58 -18.01
C LEU A 16 -18.54 -14.16 -19.26
N ILE A 17 -17.21 -13.98 -19.14
CA ILE A 17 -16.34 -13.64 -20.27
C ILE A 17 -16.07 -14.89 -21.10
N LYS A 18 -16.60 -14.90 -22.33
CA LYS A 18 -16.42 -16.02 -23.29
C LYS A 18 -15.38 -15.72 -24.37
N ASN A 19 -15.01 -14.45 -24.54
CA ASN A 19 -14.07 -14.02 -25.57
C ASN A 19 -12.67 -14.57 -25.34
N ASP A 20 -12.00 -15.04 -26.39
CA ASP A 20 -10.62 -15.52 -26.32
C ASP A 20 -9.60 -14.38 -26.20
N LYS A 21 -9.95 -13.18 -26.70
CA LYS A 21 -9.14 -11.96 -26.53
C LYS A 21 -9.65 -11.12 -25.37
N VAL A 22 -8.73 -10.44 -24.71
CA VAL A 22 -9.03 -9.45 -23.67
C VAL A 22 -9.83 -8.30 -24.28
N SER A 23 -10.86 -7.86 -23.57
CA SER A 23 -11.70 -6.72 -23.97
C SER A 23 -11.64 -5.62 -22.92
N ILE A 24 -11.64 -4.35 -23.37
CA ILE A 24 -11.72 -3.20 -22.46
C ILE A 24 -13.06 -3.23 -21.71
N PHE A 25 -14.15 -3.51 -22.41
CA PHE A 25 -15.50 -3.71 -21.82
C PHE A 25 -16.06 -5.05 -22.30
N PRO A 26 -16.61 -5.90 -21.41
CA PRO A 26 -16.82 -5.67 -19.97
C PRO A 26 -15.62 -6.06 -19.08
N GLU A 27 -14.62 -6.82 -19.57
CA GLU A 27 -13.59 -7.45 -18.76
C GLU A 27 -12.70 -6.40 -18.05
N GLY A 28 -12.07 -5.50 -18.78
CA GLY A 28 -11.21 -4.46 -18.20
C GLY A 28 -11.98 -3.52 -17.26
N ALA A 29 -13.12 -3.00 -17.72
CA ALA A 29 -13.88 -2.01 -16.96
C ALA A 29 -14.58 -2.60 -15.72
N LEU A 30 -15.27 -3.73 -15.85
CA LEU A 30 -16.01 -4.34 -14.72
C LEU A 30 -15.11 -5.26 -13.90
N GLY A 31 -14.34 -6.15 -14.55
CA GLY A 31 -13.54 -7.15 -13.87
C GLY A 31 -12.26 -6.60 -13.23
N TYR A 32 -11.61 -5.61 -13.86
CA TYR A 32 -10.32 -5.08 -13.38
C TYR A 32 -10.38 -3.66 -12.81
N LEU A 33 -11.46 -2.89 -13.02
CA LEU A 33 -11.59 -1.55 -12.44
C LEU A 33 -12.72 -1.48 -11.41
N VAL A 34 -13.98 -1.62 -11.82
CA VAL A 34 -15.14 -1.36 -10.94
C VAL A 34 -15.23 -2.39 -9.81
N GLY A 35 -15.18 -3.69 -10.13
CA GLY A 35 -15.29 -4.75 -9.14
C GLY A 35 -14.21 -4.62 -8.04
N PRO A 36 -12.93 -4.62 -8.42
CA PRO A 36 -11.85 -4.49 -7.44
C PRO A 36 -11.83 -3.15 -6.70
N THR A 37 -12.23 -2.03 -7.33
CA THR A 37 -12.33 -0.74 -6.62
C THR A 37 -13.32 -0.84 -5.46
N LEU A 38 -14.50 -1.43 -5.69
CA LEU A 38 -15.52 -1.62 -4.65
C LEU A 38 -15.05 -2.61 -3.57
N ALA A 39 -14.40 -3.70 -3.97
CA ALA A 39 -13.91 -4.71 -3.03
C ALA A 39 -12.75 -4.20 -2.15
N LEU A 40 -11.84 -3.39 -2.69
CA LEU A 40 -10.71 -2.82 -1.97
C LEU A 40 -11.08 -1.59 -1.14
N LEU A 41 -12.24 -0.98 -1.37
CA LEU A 41 -12.67 0.22 -0.66
C LEU A 41 -12.73 -0.01 0.86
N ALA A 42 -13.27 -1.14 1.31
CA ALA A 42 -13.33 -1.48 2.73
C ALA A 42 -11.93 -1.56 3.35
N ASN A 43 -10.96 -2.18 2.66
CA ASN A 43 -9.58 -2.22 3.17
C ASN A 43 -8.96 -0.83 3.28
N SER A 44 -9.18 0.03 2.29
CA SER A 44 -8.65 1.40 2.31
C SER A 44 -9.27 2.23 3.43
N ILE A 45 -10.57 2.04 3.70
CA ILE A 45 -11.27 2.70 4.81
C ILE A 45 -10.75 2.19 6.15
N LEU A 46 -10.65 0.88 6.35
CA LEU A 46 -10.14 0.30 7.60
C LEU A 46 -8.68 0.70 7.85
N ALA A 47 -7.83 0.66 6.85
CA ALA A 47 -6.42 1.05 6.99
C ALA A 47 -6.27 2.51 7.48
N ASN A 48 -7.13 3.41 7.04
CA ASN A 48 -7.04 4.84 7.36
C ASN A 48 -7.88 5.25 8.58
N TYR A 49 -9.02 4.60 8.84
CA TYR A 49 -10.01 5.09 9.81
C TYR A 49 -10.35 4.12 10.94
N PHE A 50 -9.93 2.86 10.88
CA PHE A 50 -10.14 1.94 11.99
C PHE A 50 -9.44 2.40 13.28
N ASN A 51 -8.26 2.98 13.14
CA ASN A 51 -7.53 3.56 14.27
C ASN A 51 -8.33 4.70 14.92
N LYS A 52 -8.97 5.55 14.10
CA LYS A 52 -9.83 6.63 14.58
C LYS A 52 -11.09 6.11 15.28
N TYR A 53 -11.69 5.03 14.78
CA TYR A 53 -12.78 4.35 15.48
C TYR A 53 -12.33 3.84 16.87
N MET A 54 -11.15 3.21 16.97
CA MET A 54 -10.61 2.75 18.26
C MET A 54 -10.30 3.90 19.22
N SER A 55 -9.77 5.04 18.74
CA SER A 55 -9.41 6.16 19.60
C SER A 55 -10.59 7.05 19.98
N ASP A 56 -11.48 7.35 19.02
CA ASP A 56 -12.47 8.41 19.18
C ASP A 56 -13.86 7.88 19.60
N VAL A 57 -14.17 6.62 19.28
CA VAL A 57 -15.43 5.99 19.66
C VAL A 57 -15.26 5.04 20.86
N LEU A 58 -14.21 4.22 20.80
CA LEU A 58 -13.95 3.21 21.81
C LEU A 58 -13.01 3.68 22.93
N HIS A 59 -12.31 4.79 22.74
CA HIS A 59 -11.32 5.36 23.66
C HIS A 59 -10.25 4.38 24.14
N VAL A 60 -9.90 3.37 23.30
CA VAL A 60 -8.93 2.31 23.65
C VAL A 60 -7.54 2.87 23.96
N ASN A 61 -7.18 3.99 23.35
CA ASN A 61 -5.94 4.70 23.61
C ASN A 61 -5.77 5.19 25.05
N THR A 62 -6.86 5.42 25.77
CA THR A 62 -6.84 5.90 27.16
C THR A 62 -6.80 4.75 28.18
N TRP A 63 -7.72 3.78 28.08
CA TRP A 63 -7.86 2.70 29.07
C TRP A 63 -7.07 1.43 28.73
N ALA A 64 -6.65 1.23 27.46
CA ALA A 64 -5.84 0.08 27.03
C ALA A 64 -4.71 0.50 26.06
N SER A 65 -3.97 1.56 26.43
CA SER A 65 -2.94 2.18 25.57
C SER A 65 -1.86 1.21 25.05
N ALA A 66 -1.45 0.26 25.88
CA ALA A 66 -0.51 -0.79 25.47
C ALA A 66 -1.09 -1.67 24.34
N PHE A 67 -2.35 -2.11 24.47
CA PHE A 67 -3.04 -2.88 23.44
C PHE A 67 -3.18 -2.05 22.15
N PHE A 68 -3.63 -0.80 22.26
CA PHE A 68 -3.79 0.12 21.14
C PHE A 68 -2.50 0.31 20.34
N THR A 69 -1.36 0.43 21.05
CA THR A 69 -0.04 0.62 20.43
C THR A 69 0.51 -0.66 19.80
N TRP A 70 0.44 -1.79 20.55
CA TRP A 70 1.14 -3.01 20.14
C TRP A 70 0.34 -3.92 19.23
N LEU A 71 -1.00 -3.84 19.22
CA LEU A 71 -1.82 -4.66 18.33
C LEU A 71 -1.40 -4.58 16.86
N PRO A 72 -1.30 -3.38 16.24
CA PRO A 72 -0.90 -3.28 14.84
C PRO A 72 0.52 -3.79 14.59
N VAL A 73 1.45 -3.54 15.52
CA VAL A 73 2.86 -3.95 15.39
C VAL A 73 3.00 -5.48 15.44
N ILE A 74 2.39 -6.12 16.45
CA ILE A 74 2.43 -7.58 16.58
C ILE A 74 1.73 -8.26 15.40
N SER A 75 0.65 -7.66 14.92
CA SER A 75 -0.12 -8.18 13.79
C SER A 75 0.69 -8.24 12.49
N VAL A 76 1.79 -7.50 12.33
CA VAL A 76 2.68 -7.60 11.17
C VAL A 76 3.16 -9.04 10.96
N ILE A 77 3.47 -9.76 12.03
CA ILE A 77 3.91 -11.17 11.97
C ILE A 77 2.81 -12.02 11.33
N PHE A 78 1.57 -11.87 11.79
CA PHE A 78 0.42 -12.62 11.27
C PHE A 78 0.12 -12.23 9.81
N VAL A 79 0.29 -10.94 9.44
CA VAL A 79 0.13 -10.45 8.06
C VAL A 79 1.13 -11.13 7.11
N VAL A 80 2.40 -11.24 7.50
CA VAL A 80 3.42 -11.93 6.70
C VAL A 80 3.08 -13.42 6.55
N ILE A 81 2.73 -14.09 7.65
CA ILE A 81 2.34 -15.51 7.62
C ILE A 81 1.09 -15.71 6.75
N GLY A 82 0.08 -14.86 6.90
CA GLY A 82 -1.16 -14.92 6.13
C GLY A 82 -0.93 -14.78 4.62
N ASN A 83 -0.10 -13.83 4.20
CA ASN A 83 0.27 -13.66 2.79
C ASN A 83 0.95 -14.92 2.22
N ILE A 84 1.87 -15.55 2.96
CA ILE A 84 2.53 -16.80 2.55
C ILE A 84 1.52 -17.93 2.42
N LEU A 85 0.59 -18.06 3.39
CA LEU A 85 -0.44 -19.10 3.38
C LEU A 85 -1.40 -18.91 2.20
N VAL A 86 -1.85 -17.70 1.94
CA VAL A 86 -2.74 -17.38 0.82
C VAL A 86 -2.05 -17.68 -0.53
N GLY A 87 -0.79 -17.29 -0.68
CA GLY A 87 -0.01 -17.62 -1.88
C GLY A 87 0.04 -19.13 -2.12
N ARG A 88 0.33 -19.94 -1.08
CA ARG A 88 0.32 -21.40 -1.15
C ARG A 88 -1.06 -21.99 -1.46
N LEU A 89 -2.12 -21.43 -0.87
CA LEU A 89 -3.50 -21.87 -1.17
C LEU A 89 -3.84 -21.64 -2.64
N MET A 90 -3.45 -20.49 -3.18
CA MET A 90 -3.64 -20.16 -4.59
C MET A 90 -2.83 -21.13 -5.48
N ASP A 91 -1.55 -21.36 -5.15
CA ASP A 91 -0.68 -22.24 -5.94
C ASP A 91 -1.16 -23.71 -5.98
N ASN A 92 -1.74 -24.18 -4.88
CA ASN A 92 -2.28 -25.53 -4.78
C ASN A 92 -3.70 -25.67 -5.32
N ASN A 93 -4.35 -24.59 -5.72
CA ASN A 93 -5.70 -24.66 -6.27
C ASN A 93 -5.68 -25.05 -7.75
N THR A 94 -6.26 -26.21 -8.05
CA THR A 94 -6.37 -26.80 -9.41
C THR A 94 -7.82 -26.86 -9.89
N SER A 95 -8.70 -25.98 -9.39
CA SER A 95 -10.12 -26.03 -9.73
C SER A 95 -10.39 -25.58 -11.16
N ARG A 96 -11.50 -26.11 -11.76
CA ARG A 96 -12.00 -25.70 -13.08
C ARG A 96 -12.48 -24.25 -13.12
N ALA A 97 -12.83 -23.67 -11.98
CA ALA A 97 -13.24 -22.26 -11.87
C ALA A 97 -12.06 -21.28 -11.99
N GLY A 98 -10.82 -21.77 -12.04
CA GLY A 98 -9.58 -21.01 -12.08
C GLY A 98 -8.72 -21.22 -10.84
N LYS A 99 -7.49 -20.75 -10.91
CA LYS A 99 -6.50 -20.83 -9.81
C LYS A 99 -6.70 -19.74 -8.77
N ALA A 100 -6.93 -18.50 -9.21
CA ALA A 100 -7.06 -17.30 -8.38
C ALA A 100 -8.53 -16.93 -8.10
N ARG A 101 -9.41 -16.96 -9.12
CA ARG A 101 -10.80 -16.49 -9.02
C ARG A 101 -11.62 -17.06 -7.84
N PRO A 102 -11.57 -18.38 -7.52
CA PRO A 102 -12.34 -18.91 -6.40
C PRO A 102 -12.00 -18.26 -5.05
N LEU A 103 -10.73 -17.85 -4.86
CA LEU A 103 -10.27 -17.25 -3.62
C LEU A 103 -10.87 -15.84 -3.39
N LEU A 104 -11.20 -15.11 -4.47
CA LEU A 104 -11.92 -13.83 -4.36
C LEU A 104 -13.26 -14.02 -3.61
N LEU A 105 -13.99 -15.08 -3.90
CA LEU A 105 -15.26 -15.38 -3.21
C LEU A 105 -15.04 -15.90 -1.79
N VAL A 106 -13.96 -16.65 -1.53
CA VAL A 106 -13.62 -17.14 -0.18
C VAL A 106 -13.25 -15.98 0.74
N SER A 107 -12.67 -14.90 0.21
CA SER A 107 -12.34 -13.72 1.02
C SER A 107 -13.57 -13.07 1.66
N VAL A 108 -14.74 -13.15 1.03
CA VAL A 108 -15.97 -12.48 1.48
C VAL A 108 -16.46 -12.98 2.84
N PRO A 109 -16.70 -14.29 3.07
CA PRO A 109 -17.10 -14.75 4.39
C PRO A 109 -16.06 -14.49 5.47
N ILE A 110 -14.77 -14.50 5.13
CA ILE A 110 -13.70 -14.16 6.07
C ILE A 110 -13.75 -12.66 6.41
N SER A 111 -13.98 -11.81 5.40
CA SER A 111 -14.17 -10.36 5.58
C SER A 111 -15.39 -10.06 6.47
N LEU A 112 -16.51 -10.75 6.22
CA LEU A 112 -17.72 -10.63 7.05
C LEU A 112 -17.42 -10.97 8.51
N LEU A 113 -16.79 -12.12 8.79
CA LEU A 113 -16.44 -12.53 10.13
C LEU A 113 -15.49 -11.52 10.80
N ALA A 114 -14.48 -11.05 10.08
CA ALA A 114 -13.53 -10.06 10.59
C ALA A 114 -14.25 -8.77 11.03
N LEU A 115 -15.13 -8.24 10.19
CA LEU A 115 -15.86 -7.01 10.47
C LEU A 115 -16.90 -7.18 11.60
N LEU A 116 -17.53 -8.37 11.70
CA LEU A 116 -18.40 -8.69 12.83
C LEU A 116 -17.61 -8.69 14.16
N PHE A 117 -16.42 -9.28 14.19
CA PHE A 117 -15.56 -9.24 15.38
C PHE A 117 -15.10 -7.82 15.73
N LEU A 118 -14.76 -7.01 14.74
CA LEU A 118 -14.27 -5.65 14.97
C LEU A 118 -15.36 -4.69 15.48
N PHE A 119 -16.59 -4.79 14.96
CA PHE A 119 -17.61 -3.75 15.14
C PHE A 119 -18.91 -4.23 15.81
N VAL A 120 -19.22 -5.52 15.78
CA VAL A 120 -20.49 -6.02 16.31
C VAL A 120 -20.30 -6.84 17.59
N PHE A 121 -19.31 -7.74 17.62
CA PHE A 121 -19.07 -8.60 18.78
C PHE A 121 -18.20 -7.94 19.85
N SER A 122 -17.55 -6.83 19.56
CA SER A 122 -16.87 -5.99 20.54
C SER A 122 -17.91 -5.11 21.26
N PRO A 123 -18.39 -5.47 22.46
CA PRO A 123 -19.45 -4.72 23.12
C PRO A 123 -18.93 -3.36 23.57
N TYR A 124 -19.74 -2.34 23.33
CA TYR A 124 -19.53 -1.01 23.84
C TYR A 124 -20.43 -0.80 25.08
N SER A 125 -19.87 -0.23 26.14
CA SER A 125 -20.66 0.22 27.29
C SER A 125 -20.88 1.73 27.21
N ALA A 126 -22.11 2.17 27.27
CA ALA A 126 -22.48 3.59 27.28
C ALA A 126 -21.87 4.38 28.46
N SER A 127 -21.50 3.70 29.54
CA SER A 127 -20.78 4.29 30.68
C SER A 127 -19.30 4.57 30.41
N GLY A 128 -18.77 4.15 29.24
CA GLY A 128 -17.44 4.56 28.73
C GLY A 128 -16.22 4.00 29.47
N THR A 129 -16.38 3.25 30.56
CA THR A 129 -15.26 2.98 31.46
C THR A 129 -14.90 1.51 31.66
N GLU A 130 -15.73 0.55 31.26
CA GLU A 130 -15.44 -0.86 31.50
C GLU A 130 -15.56 -1.71 30.21
N TRP A 131 -14.49 -1.72 29.45
CA TRP A 131 -14.31 -2.72 28.41
C TRP A 131 -13.79 -4.00 29.03
N HIS A 132 -14.58 -5.05 28.94
CA HIS A 132 -14.12 -6.37 29.37
C HIS A 132 -12.99 -6.86 28.45
N THR A 133 -12.06 -7.63 28.99
CA THR A 133 -10.98 -8.30 28.25
C THR A 133 -11.50 -9.01 26.97
N GLY A 134 -12.74 -9.51 27.00
CA GLY A 134 -13.39 -10.12 25.85
C GLY A 134 -13.54 -9.18 24.63
N ALA A 135 -13.76 -7.89 24.85
CA ALA A 135 -13.83 -6.91 23.74
C ALA A 135 -12.47 -6.73 23.06
N LEU A 136 -11.39 -6.64 23.84
CA LEU A 136 -10.03 -6.56 23.30
C LEU A 136 -9.68 -7.83 22.51
N VAL A 137 -10.09 -9.00 22.99
CA VAL A 137 -9.89 -10.26 22.26
C VAL A 137 -10.65 -10.26 20.94
N CYS A 138 -11.91 -9.81 20.93
CA CYS A 138 -12.69 -9.68 19.69
C CYS A 138 -12.02 -8.73 18.69
N ILE A 139 -11.55 -7.57 19.14
CA ILE A 139 -10.81 -6.61 18.31
C ILE A 139 -9.53 -7.25 17.75
N ALA A 140 -8.74 -7.94 18.60
CA ALA A 140 -7.51 -8.59 18.17
C ALA A 140 -7.76 -9.69 17.11
N ILE A 141 -8.79 -10.52 17.32
CA ILE A 141 -9.20 -11.56 16.35
C ILE A 141 -9.65 -10.91 15.06
N GLY A 142 -10.56 -9.95 15.12
CA GLY A 142 -11.09 -9.27 13.93
C GLY A 142 -10.02 -8.54 13.15
N TYR A 143 -9.10 -7.83 13.81
CA TYR A 143 -7.99 -7.13 13.20
C TYR A 143 -7.07 -8.09 12.43
N ASN A 144 -6.64 -9.18 13.06
CA ASN A 144 -5.78 -10.16 12.42
C ASN A 144 -6.51 -10.95 11.33
N LEU A 145 -7.79 -11.27 11.55
CA LEU A 145 -8.59 -11.93 10.51
C LEU A 145 -8.75 -11.07 9.27
N TRP A 146 -8.87 -9.74 9.43
CA TRP A 146 -8.93 -8.81 8.32
C TRP A 146 -7.57 -8.67 7.62
N PHE A 147 -6.56 -8.16 8.33
CA PHE A 147 -5.29 -7.78 7.72
C PHE A 147 -4.40 -8.96 7.34
N ALA A 148 -4.46 -10.07 8.07
CA ALA A 148 -3.66 -11.26 7.80
C ALA A 148 -4.32 -12.26 6.84
N PHE A 149 -5.65 -12.31 6.76
CA PHE A 149 -6.35 -13.32 5.95
C PHE A 149 -7.33 -12.74 4.95
N ALA A 150 -8.32 -11.94 5.35
CA ALA A 150 -9.38 -11.48 4.46
C ALA A 150 -8.82 -10.62 3.31
N TYR A 151 -8.03 -9.61 3.63
CA TYR A 151 -7.41 -8.73 2.63
C TYR A 151 -6.41 -9.48 1.73
N PRO A 152 -5.43 -10.24 2.24
CA PRO A 152 -4.54 -11.03 1.38
C PRO A 152 -5.28 -12.07 0.53
N MET A 153 -6.34 -12.71 1.06
CA MET A 153 -7.16 -13.68 0.34
C MET A 153 -7.89 -13.07 -0.85
N TYR A 154 -8.16 -11.78 -0.83
CA TYR A 154 -8.69 -11.02 -1.95
C TYR A 154 -7.57 -10.45 -2.84
N TYR A 155 -6.62 -9.71 -2.25
CA TYR A 155 -5.65 -8.91 -3.00
C TYR A 155 -4.62 -9.75 -3.76
N THR A 156 -4.13 -10.86 -3.18
CA THR A 156 -3.14 -11.72 -3.84
C THR A 156 -3.69 -12.37 -5.11
N PRO A 157 -4.89 -12.99 -5.11
CA PRO A 157 -5.53 -13.47 -6.32
C PRO A 157 -5.83 -12.35 -7.33
N HIS A 158 -6.34 -11.19 -6.88
CA HIS A 158 -6.58 -10.03 -7.74
C HIS A 158 -5.32 -9.63 -8.52
N ALA A 159 -4.20 -9.47 -7.84
CA ALA A 159 -2.92 -9.12 -8.47
C ALA A 159 -2.42 -10.22 -9.43
N ALA A 160 -2.64 -11.50 -9.12
CA ALA A 160 -2.25 -12.62 -9.96
C ALA A 160 -3.10 -12.75 -11.23
N LEU A 161 -4.38 -12.33 -11.21
CA LEU A 161 -5.30 -12.44 -12.35
C LEU A 161 -4.77 -11.76 -13.60
N VAL A 162 -4.05 -10.65 -13.50
CA VAL A 162 -3.43 -9.96 -14.65
C VAL A 162 -2.53 -10.93 -15.44
N ASN A 163 -1.72 -11.73 -14.74
CA ASN A 163 -0.80 -12.68 -15.36
C ASN A 163 -1.52 -13.95 -15.84
N LEU A 164 -2.61 -14.34 -15.20
CA LEU A 164 -3.39 -15.52 -15.52
C LEU A 164 -4.41 -15.29 -16.64
N SER A 165 -4.71 -14.04 -16.96
CA SER A 165 -5.73 -13.69 -17.97
C SER A 165 -5.25 -13.83 -19.39
N THR A 166 -3.99 -13.54 -19.69
CA THR A 166 -3.47 -13.57 -21.06
C THR A 166 -1.95 -13.74 -21.11
N ARG A 167 -1.46 -14.36 -22.19
CA ARG A 167 -0.03 -14.40 -22.52
C ARG A 167 0.40 -13.27 -23.44
N ASN A 168 -0.55 -12.54 -24.04
CA ASN A 168 -0.25 -11.40 -24.90
C ASN A 168 0.31 -10.24 -24.06
N SER A 169 1.52 -9.79 -24.38
CA SER A 169 2.21 -8.72 -23.63
C SER A 169 1.46 -7.38 -23.66
N GLY A 170 0.82 -7.03 -24.78
CA GLY A 170 0.04 -5.79 -24.92
C GLY A 170 -1.22 -5.82 -24.06
N ASP A 171 -1.99 -6.90 -24.14
CA ASP A 171 -3.21 -7.09 -23.36
C ASP A 171 -2.90 -7.17 -21.86
N ARG A 172 -1.79 -7.84 -21.48
CA ARG A 172 -1.33 -7.91 -20.09
C ARG A 172 -0.96 -6.52 -19.56
N SER A 173 -0.26 -5.72 -20.36
CA SER A 173 0.11 -4.34 -19.99
C SER A 173 -1.14 -3.47 -19.80
N LEU A 174 -2.15 -3.63 -20.65
CA LEU A 174 -3.44 -2.93 -20.50
C LEU A 174 -4.13 -3.30 -19.19
N LEU A 175 -4.29 -4.61 -18.91
CA LEU A 175 -4.92 -5.08 -17.67
C LEU A 175 -4.14 -4.67 -16.43
N ALA A 176 -2.81 -4.73 -16.46
CA ALA A 176 -1.95 -4.26 -15.37
C ALA A 176 -2.14 -2.78 -15.08
N THR A 177 -2.25 -1.95 -16.12
CA THR A 177 -2.50 -0.52 -15.98
C THR A 177 -3.86 -0.25 -15.33
N ILE A 178 -4.91 -0.95 -15.78
CA ILE A 178 -6.26 -0.84 -15.21
C ILE A 178 -6.27 -1.32 -13.74
N SER A 179 -5.66 -2.47 -13.44
CA SER A 179 -5.58 -3.02 -12.08
C SER A 179 -4.80 -2.11 -11.13
N ASN A 180 -3.71 -1.49 -11.56
CA ASN A 180 -2.98 -0.50 -10.76
C ASN A 180 -3.83 0.76 -10.50
N ALA A 181 -4.60 1.21 -11.50
CA ALA A 181 -5.53 2.33 -11.33
C ALA A 181 -6.61 2.03 -10.28
N THR A 182 -7.04 0.79 -10.14
CA THR A 182 -8.01 0.31 -9.14
C THR A 182 -7.53 0.54 -7.71
N ALA A 183 -6.30 0.16 -7.39
CA ALA A 183 -5.74 0.36 -6.05
C ALA A 183 -5.67 1.85 -5.69
N LEU A 184 -5.27 2.69 -6.65
CA LEU A 184 -5.25 4.14 -6.49
C LEU A 184 -6.67 4.73 -6.36
N ALA A 185 -7.64 4.20 -7.12
CA ALA A 185 -9.03 4.62 -7.03
C ALA A 185 -9.64 4.29 -5.66
N ALA A 186 -9.44 3.08 -5.13
CA ALA A 186 -9.94 2.68 -3.82
C ALA A 186 -9.32 3.55 -2.69
N MET A 187 -8.00 3.75 -2.72
CA MET A 187 -7.31 4.65 -1.77
C MET A 187 -7.81 6.09 -1.89
N GLY A 188 -7.91 6.60 -3.12
CA GLY A 188 -8.38 7.95 -3.39
C GLY A 188 -9.81 8.17 -2.90
N LEU A 189 -10.74 7.29 -3.24
CA LEU A 189 -12.13 7.36 -2.78
C LEU A 189 -12.23 7.34 -1.26
N SER A 190 -11.49 6.46 -0.59
CA SER A 190 -11.43 6.39 0.87
C SER A 190 -10.95 7.72 1.48
N SER A 191 -9.84 8.26 0.99
CA SER A 191 -9.21 9.47 1.54
C SER A 191 -9.92 10.77 1.14
N MET A 192 -10.64 10.78 0.00
CA MET A 192 -11.33 11.96 -0.52
C MET A 192 -12.77 12.06 -0.03
N ILE A 193 -13.51 10.95 -0.03
CA ILE A 193 -14.96 10.96 0.19
C ILE A 193 -15.29 10.77 1.66
N LEU A 194 -14.71 9.77 2.32
CA LEU A 194 -15.09 9.43 3.69
C LEU A 194 -14.94 10.58 4.70
N PRO A 195 -13.90 11.44 4.63
CA PRO A 195 -13.76 12.56 5.54
C PRO A 195 -14.97 13.51 5.59
N PHE A 196 -15.68 13.66 4.48
CA PHE A 196 -16.88 14.49 4.42
C PHE A 196 -18.10 13.87 5.12
N PHE A 197 -18.05 12.56 5.39
CA PHE A 197 -19.10 11.83 6.11
C PHE A 197 -18.78 11.60 7.59
N LEU A 198 -17.66 12.10 8.09
CA LEU A 198 -17.28 11.91 9.49
C LEU A 198 -18.31 12.50 10.47
N ASP A 199 -18.98 13.60 10.12
CA ASP A 199 -20.10 14.15 10.89
C ASP A 199 -21.26 13.15 11.08
N LEU A 200 -21.45 12.25 10.11
CA LEU A 200 -22.49 11.22 10.17
C LEU A 200 -22.08 10.07 11.09
N LEU A 201 -20.77 9.82 11.22
CA LEU A 201 -20.20 8.74 12.01
C LEU A 201 -19.89 9.16 13.45
N PHE A 202 -19.59 10.43 13.66
CA PHE A 202 -19.34 11.04 14.97
C PHE A 202 -20.50 11.96 15.32
N VAL A 203 -21.45 11.46 16.09
CA VAL A 203 -22.70 12.15 16.40
C VAL A 203 -22.49 13.11 17.56
N TYR A 204 -22.85 14.36 17.38
CA TYR A 204 -22.82 15.35 18.47
C TYR A 204 -23.98 15.15 19.44
N GLN A 205 -23.70 15.32 20.73
CA GLN A 205 -24.75 15.30 21.75
C GLN A 205 -25.55 16.62 21.68
N THR A 206 -26.81 16.52 21.30
CA THR A 206 -27.73 17.66 21.18
C THR A 206 -28.90 17.62 22.19
N THR A 207 -29.04 16.49 22.89
CA THR A 207 -30.07 16.24 23.91
C THR A 207 -29.41 15.82 25.22
N ASN A 208 -30.13 16.00 26.33
CA ASN A 208 -29.62 15.68 27.67
C ASN A 208 -28.28 16.37 27.98
N LEU A 209 -28.19 17.64 27.59
CA LEU A 209 -26.97 18.42 27.75
C LEU A 209 -26.72 18.72 29.26
N PRO A 210 -25.45 18.63 29.72
CA PRO A 210 -25.09 19.04 31.08
C PRO A 210 -25.29 20.53 31.30
N GLU A 211 -25.51 20.93 32.56
CA GLU A 211 -25.57 22.34 32.93
C GLU A 211 -24.28 23.06 32.53
N GLY A 212 -24.40 24.23 31.92
CA GLY A 212 -23.26 25.03 31.45
C GLY A 212 -22.82 24.72 30.02
N ALA A 213 -23.47 23.79 29.31
CA ALA A 213 -23.15 23.51 27.90
C ALA A 213 -23.45 24.72 27.01
N VAL A 214 -22.46 25.12 26.19
CA VAL A 214 -22.52 26.28 25.29
C VAL A 214 -22.73 25.80 23.86
N ALA A 215 -23.77 26.35 23.22
CA ALA A 215 -24.09 26.08 21.83
C ALA A 215 -23.03 26.69 20.88
N GLN A 216 -22.60 25.93 19.92
CA GLN A 216 -21.64 26.31 18.87
C GLN A 216 -22.29 26.16 17.48
N GLU A 217 -21.82 26.96 16.51
CA GLU A 217 -22.33 26.97 15.13
C GLU A 217 -23.88 26.98 15.04
N GLY A 218 -24.53 27.84 15.81
CA GLY A 218 -26.01 27.97 15.80
C GLY A 218 -26.75 26.77 16.42
N GLY A 219 -26.10 25.99 17.29
CA GLY A 219 -26.66 24.80 17.94
C GLY A 219 -26.39 23.50 17.23
N LYS A 220 -25.48 23.48 16.26
CA LYS A 220 -25.05 22.25 15.57
C LYS A 220 -24.36 21.29 16.52
N TYR A 221 -23.54 21.80 17.43
CA TYR A 221 -22.91 21.05 18.51
C TYR A 221 -22.77 21.89 19.78
N TYR A 222 -22.39 21.25 20.87
CA TYR A 222 -22.25 21.89 22.18
C TYR A 222 -20.88 21.57 22.78
N THR A 223 -20.36 22.54 23.54
CA THR A 223 -19.13 22.41 24.31
C THR A 223 -19.37 22.66 25.78
N LEU A 224 -18.64 21.96 26.67
CA LEU A 224 -18.59 22.22 28.11
C LEU A 224 -17.12 22.39 28.49
N ASP A 225 -16.76 23.54 29.09
CA ASP A 225 -15.36 23.85 29.45
C ASP A 225 -14.34 23.66 28.31
N GLY A 226 -14.76 23.97 27.10
CA GLY A 226 -13.94 23.74 25.88
C GLY A 226 -13.93 22.33 25.34
N VAL A 227 -14.63 21.41 25.98
CA VAL A 227 -14.73 19.98 25.55
C VAL A 227 -15.96 19.81 24.67
N THR A 228 -15.80 19.27 23.46
CA THR A 228 -16.91 18.99 22.55
C THR A 228 -17.71 17.77 23.02
N LEU A 229 -19.03 17.92 23.08
CA LEU A 229 -19.92 16.86 23.56
C LEU A 229 -20.34 15.93 22.39
N TYR A 230 -19.94 14.67 22.45
CA TYR A 230 -20.33 13.63 21.51
C TYR A 230 -21.27 12.61 22.14
N ASP A 231 -22.22 12.12 21.36
CA ASP A 231 -23.02 10.95 21.73
C ASP A 231 -22.27 9.68 21.29
N ALA A 232 -21.59 9.08 22.26
CA ALA A 232 -20.75 7.91 21.99
C ALA A 232 -21.56 6.68 21.57
N GLN A 233 -22.78 6.48 22.14
CA GLN A 233 -23.64 5.35 21.77
C GLN A 233 -24.19 5.52 20.35
N ALA A 234 -24.67 6.70 19.99
CA ALA A 234 -25.15 6.98 18.65
C ALA A 234 -24.01 6.86 17.62
N SER A 235 -22.81 7.36 17.93
CA SER A 235 -21.63 7.20 17.09
C SER A 235 -21.28 5.72 16.86
N TYR A 236 -21.28 4.92 17.91
CA TYR A 236 -21.04 3.46 17.82
C TYR A 236 -22.07 2.75 16.93
N ASP A 237 -23.36 3.12 17.04
CA ASP A 237 -24.42 2.54 16.24
C ASP A 237 -24.33 2.97 14.76
N HIS A 238 -23.96 4.20 14.48
CA HIS A 238 -23.72 4.70 13.12
C HIS A 238 -22.53 3.97 12.47
N TRP A 239 -21.44 3.73 13.20
CA TRP A 239 -20.32 2.94 12.69
C TRP A 239 -20.72 1.50 12.34
N LYS A 240 -21.58 0.84 13.13
CA LYS A 240 -22.09 -0.51 12.80
C LYS A 240 -22.88 -0.51 11.48
N ILE A 241 -23.78 0.45 11.30
CA ILE A 241 -24.57 0.58 10.07
C ILE A 241 -23.66 0.81 8.87
N PHE A 242 -22.69 1.71 9.00
CA PHE A 242 -21.72 1.99 7.96
C PHE A 242 -20.91 0.76 7.55
N VAL A 243 -20.45 -0.03 8.52
CA VAL A 243 -19.69 -1.26 8.26
C VAL A 243 -20.53 -2.33 7.57
N ILE A 244 -21.82 -2.46 7.91
CA ILE A 244 -22.74 -3.37 7.18
C ILE A 244 -22.85 -2.95 5.71
N ALA A 245 -22.96 -1.66 5.42
CA ALA A 245 -22.95 -1.15 4.05
C ALA A 245 -21.64 -1.47 3.32
N LEU A 246 -20.49 -1.33 3.99
CA LEU A 246 -19.18 -1.71 3.43
C LEU A 246 -19.08 -3.20 3.10
N ILE A 247 -19.63 -4.08 3.94
CA ILE A 247 -19.67 -5.53 3.68
C ILE A 247 -20.41 -5.80 2.38
N ILE A 248 -21.57 -5.17 2.20
CA ILE A 248 -22.39 -5.34 0.98
C ILE A 248 -21.62 -4.86 -0.25
N ILE A 249 -20.98 -3.69 -0.17
CA ILE A 249 -20.17 -3.13 -1.26
C ILE A 249 -19.01 -4.07 -1.61
N THR A 250 -18.27 -4.55 -0.61
CA THR A 250 -17.17 -5.50 -0.79
C THR A 250 -17.64 -6.80 -1.46
N PHE A 251 -18.78 -7.34 -1.03
CA PHE A 251 -19.37 -8.54 -1.62
C PHE A 251 -19.73 -8.33 -3.09
N VAL A 252 -20.42 -7.24 -3.39
CA VAL A 252 -20.79 -6.89 -4.77
C VAL A 252 -19.53 -6.70 -5.63
N GLY A 253 -18.53 -6.02 -5.12
CA GLY A 253 -17.25 -5.83 -5.81
C GLY A 253 -16.56 -7.17 -6.14
N ALA A 254 -16.45 -8.07 -5.17
CA ALA A 254 -15.84 -9.39 -5.36
C ALA A 254 -16.63 -10.27 -6.35
N LEU A 255 -17.97 -10.18 -6.33
CA LEU A 255 -18.83 -10.87 -7.33
C LEU A 255 -18.60 -10.33 -8.74
N ILE A 256 -18.56 -9.00 -8.90
CA ILE A 256 -18.31 -8.38 -10.20
C ILE A 256 -16.95 -8.84 -10.73
N GLU A 257 -15.88 -8.77 -9.94
CA GLU A 257 -14.57 -9.23 -10.36
C GLU A 257 -14.58 -10.72 -10.72
N TYR A 258 -15.16 -11.57 -9.89
CA TYR A 258 -15.26 -13.01 -10.14
C TYR A 258 -15.94 -13.34 -11.47
N PHE A 259 -17.06 -12.71 -11.78
CA PHE A 259 -17.83 -13.01 -12.98
C PHE A 259 -17.26 -12.38 -14.25
N PHE A 260 -16.59 -11.22 -14.15
CA PHE A 260 -16.08 -10.47 -15.30
C PHE A 260 -14.57 -10.62 -15.52
N THR A 261 -13.91 -11.59 -14.87
CA THR A 261 -12.52 -11.98 -15.15
C THR A 261 -12.44 -13.41 -15.67
N ARG A 262 -11.43 -13.72 -16.51
CA ARG A 262 -11.18 -15.06 -17.04
C ARG A 262 -9.71 -15.41 -16.99
N GLU A 263 -9.38 -16.63 -16.53
CA GLU A 263 -8.01 -17.17 -16.43
C GLU A 263 -7.66 -18.04 -17.64
N ARG A 264 -7.40 -17.43 -18.80
CA ARG A 264 -7.11 -18.14 -20.04
C ARG A 264 -5.81 -18.95 -19.95
N VAL A 265 -4.78 -18.43 -19.25
CA VAL A 265 -3.48 -19.11 -19.07
C VAL A 265 -3.64 -20.41 -18.27
N THR A 266 -4.48 -20.42 -17.25
CA THR A 266 -4.80 -21.62 -16.46
C THR A 266 -5.56 -22.64 -17.30
N GLU A 267 -6.52 -22.19 -18.13
CA GLU A 267 -7.30 -23.02 -19.03
C GLU A 267 -6.42 -23.71 -20.11
N GLU A 268 -5.36 -23.06 -20.59
CA GLU A 268 -4.42 -23.57 -21.57
C GLU A 268 -3.42 -24.61 -21.00
N GLY A 269 -3.40 -24.83 -19.69
CA GLY A 269 -2.55 -25.83 -19.05
C GLY A 269 -1.05 -25.53 -19.07
N GLY A 270 -0.66 -24.27 -19.18
CA GLY A 270 0.73 -23.85 -19.32
C GLY A 270 1.42 -23.51 -18.00
N GLU A 271 1.96 -24.48 -17.31
CA GLU A 271 3.12 -24.24 -16.41
C GLU A 271 4.38 -24.16 -17.28
N GLY A 272 4.93 -22.96 -17.48
CA GLY A 272 6.26 -22.80 -18.03
C GLY A 272 7.28 -23.52 -17.13
N GLU A 273 8.28 -24.18 -17.74
CA GLU A 273 9.38 -24.81 -17.01
C GLU A 273 9.98 -23.81 -16.02
N LYS A 274 9.72 -24.03 -14.73
CA LYS A 274 10.37 -23.27 -13.66
C LYS A 274 11.84 -23.69 -13.64
N LYS A 275 12.76 -22.83 -14.10
CA LYS A 275 14.18 -22.99 -13.78
C LYS A 275 14.27 -23.13 -12.26
N ALA A 276 15.04 -24.12 -11.81
CA ALA A 276 15.27 -24.34 -10.38
C ALA A 276 15.84 -23.05 -9.77
N ALA A 277 15.10 -22.44 -8.85
CA ALA A 277 15.55 -21.25 -8.15
C ALA A 277 16.75 -21.59 -7.27
N LEU A 278 17.71 -20.68 -7.17
CA LEU A 278 18.83 -20.80 -6.23
C LEU A 278 18.33 -21.01 -4.80
N PRO A 279 19.07 -21.76 -3.97
CA PRO A 279 18.80 -21.84 -2.53
C PRO A 279 18.74 -20.44 -1.90
N ILE A 280 17.79 -20.23 -0.97
CA ILE A 280 17.57 -18.93 -0.34
C ILE A 280 18.84 -18.35 0.28
N GLY A 281 19.69 -19.20 0.88
CA GLY A 281 20.95 -18.78 1.48
C GLY A 281 21.96 -18.18 0.48
N GLU A 282 22.02 -18.71 -0.75
CA GLU A 282 22.87 -18.17 -1.81
C GLU A 282 22.29 -16.86 -2.37
N GLN A 283 20.97 -16.79 -2.56
CA GLN A 283 20.32 -15.54 -2.93
C GLN A 283 20.58 -14.44 -1.90
N ALA A 284 20.46 -14.75 -0.61
CA ALA A 284 20.74 -13.81 0.47
C ALA A 284 22.19 -13.31 0.42
N LYS A 285 23.18 -14.21 0.19
CA LYS A 285 24.58 -13.82 0.07
C LYS A 285 24.80 -12.82 -1.07
N ILE A 286 24.20 -13.03 -2.23
CA ILE A 286 24.26 -12.11 -3.37
C ILE A 286 23.64 -10.76 -3.01
N CYS A 287 22.39 -10.77 -2.51
CA CYS A 287 21.64 -9.57 -2.16
C CYS A 287 22.37 -8.70 -1.14
N PHE A 288 22.81 -9.28 -0.02
CA PHE A 288 23.47 -8.53 1.05
C PHE A 288 24.92 -8.13 0.74
N SER A 289 25.52 -8.67 -0.33
CA SER A 289 26.82 -8.22 -0.83
C SER A 289 26.71 -7.03 -1.81
N ASP A 290 25.52 -6.79 -2.36
CA ASP A 290 25.27 -5.76 -3.35
C ASP A 290 24.81 -4.45 -2.68
N LYS A 291 25.65 -3.44 -2.72
CA LYS A 291 25.34 -2.11 -2.16
C LYS A 291 24.11 -1.47 -2.78
N PHE A 292 23.84 -1.66 -4.08
CA PHE A 292 22.69 -1.08 -4.76
C PHE A 292 21.39 -1.73 -4.29
N TRP A 293 21.42 -3.04 -4.08
CA TRP A 293 20.30 -3.76 -3.51
C TRP A 293 19.97 -3.30 -2.08
N ILE A 294 20.99 -3.13 -1.23
CA ILE A 294 20.80 -2.63 0.14
C ILE A 294 20.18 -1.23 0.13
N ILE A 295 20.72 -0.30 -0.69
CA ILE A 295 20.16 1.04 -0.84
C ILE A 295 18.69 0.98 -1.28
N MET A 296 18.36 0.07 -2.20
CA MET A 296 17.00 -0.09 -2.71
C MET A 296 16.04 -0.64 -1.65
N MET A 297 16.47 -1.57 -0.81
CA MET A 297 15.66 -2.07 0.31
C MET A 297 15.43 -0.99 1.38
N ILE A 298 16.47 -0.21 1.72
CA ILE A 298 16.36 0.96 2.61
C ILE A 298 15.38 1.98 2.00
N PHE A 299 15.47 2.24 0.70
CA PHE A 299 14.54 3.13 0.00
C PHE A 299 13.09 2.64 0.11
N PHE A 300 12.80 1.36 -0.17
CA PHE A 300 11.44 0.83 -0.07
C PHE A 300 10.91 0.96 1.36
N PHE A 301 11.74 0.68 2.36
CA PHE A 301 11.36 0.85 3.76
C PHE A 301 11.00 2.31 4.07
N LEU A 302 11.88 3.25 3.76
CA LEU A 302 11.69 4.67 4.06
C LEU A 302 10.53 5.28 3.27
N TYR A 303 10.44 4.95 1.99
CA TYR A 303 9.37 5.45 1.11
C TYR A 303 7.99 5.00 1.61
N GLN A 304 7.86 3.72 1.93
CA GLN A 304 6.61 3.16 2.41
C GLN A 304 6.27 3.66 3.83
N PHE A 305 7.26 3.72 4.71
CA PHE A 305 7.08 4.26 6.06
C PHE A 305 6.63 5.72 6.02
N GLY A 306 7.33 6.57 5.26
CA GLY A 306 7.00 7.99 5.13
C GLY A 306 5.60 8.22 4.54
N GLY A 307 5.25 7.48 3.48
CA GLY A 307 3.92 7.55 2.88
C GLY A 307 2.80 7.08 3.82
N MET A 308 3.02 5.98 4.55
CA MET A 308 2.01 5.43 5.46
C MET A 308 1.84 6.27 6.73
N ILE A 309 2.92 6.74 7.37
CA ILE A 309 2.79 7.59 8.57
C ILE A 309 2.05 8.89 8.25
N LYS A 310 2.29 9.50 7.08
CA LYS A 310 1.54 10.64 6.57
C LYS A 310 0.05 10.29 6.45
N ASN A 311 -0.28 9.18 5.81
CA ASN A 311 -1.68 8.80 5.55
C ASN A 311 -2.44 8.54 6.85
N VAL A 312 -1.88 7.77 7.79
CA VAL A 312 -2.57 7.44 9.05
C VAL A 312 -2.67 8.64 9.99
N SER A 313 -1.76 9.62 9.93
CA SER A 313 -1.77 10.82 10.76
C SER A 313 -2.53 12.01 10.15
N GLN A 314 -2.86 11.98 8.87
CA GLN A 314 -3.46 13.12 8.14
C GLN A 314 -4.74 13.63 8.78
N ASN A 315 -5.64 12.73 9.18
CA ASN A 315 -6.90 13.13 9.82
C ASN A 315 -6.65 13.81 11.17
N TYR A 316 -5.80 13.21 12.01
CA TYR A 316 -5.46 13.77 13.33
C TYR A 316 -4.77 15.13 13.21
N PHE A 317 -3.89 15.30 12.20
CA PHE A 317 -3.28 16.59 11.90
C PHE A 317 -4.34 17.64 11.54
N CYS A 318 -5.21 17.37 10.56
CA CYS A 318 -6.23 18.32 10.13
C CYS A 318 -7.20 18.67 11.26
N THR A 319 -7.59 17.68 12.07
CA THR A 319 -8.53 17.86 13.18
C THR A 319 -7.93 18.66 14.34
N SER A 320 -6.62 18.55 14.59
CA SER A 320 -5.97 19.22 15.72
C SER A 320 -5.33 20.55 15.39
N MET A 321 -5.04 20.84 14.11
CA MET A 321 -4.29 22.03 13.71
C MET A 321 -5.18 23.18 13.24
N PHE A 322 -6.42 22.90 12.80
CA PHE A 322 -7.27 23.91 12.19
C PHE A 322 -8.61 23.97 12.89
N ALA A 323 -8.94 25.18 13.38
CA ALA A 323 -10.21 25.48 14.02
C ALA A 323 -11.27 25.89 12.97
N ASP A 324 -12.52 25.64 13.27
CA ASP A 324 -13.68 26.13 12.51
C ASP A 324 -13.90 27.65 12.68
N ALA A 325 -14.96 28.18 12.08
CA ALA A 325 -15.31 29.60 12.14
C ALA A 325 -15.61 30.10 13.57
N SER A 326 -15.97 29.20 14.49
CA SER A 326 -16.21 29.49 15.91
C SER A 326 -14.95 29.40 16.77
N GLY A 327 -13.80 29.03 16.16
CA GLY A 327 -12.54 28.88 16.86
C GLY A 327 -12.36 27.49 17.51
N ASN A 328 -13.24 26.53 17.23
CA ASN A 328 -13.20 25.18 17.80
C ASN A 328 -12.58 24.15 16.86
N TYR A 329 -11.87 23.18 17.44
CA TYR A 329 -11.31 22.04 16.72
C TYR A 329 -12.31 20.90 16.74
N THR A 330 -12.82 20.52 15.56
CA THR A 330 -13.86 19.50 15.43
C THR A 330 -13.47 18.42 14.41
N VAL A 331 -13.98 17.20 14.60
CA VAL A 331 -13.76 16.08 13.69
C VAL A 331 -14.32 16.39 12.30
N ALA A 332 -15.48 17.04 12.25
CA ALA A 332 -16.15 17.40 11.01
C ALA A 332 -15.31 18.37 10.16
N TYR A 333 -14.90 19.48 10.75
CA TYR A 333 -14.11 20.49 10.05
C TYR A 333 -12.74 19.95 9.62
N GLY A 334 -12.05 19.25 10.53
CA GLY A 334 -10.79 18.58 10.20
C GLY A 334 -10.94 17.53 9.11
N GLY A 335 -12.06 16.80 9.09
CA GLY A 335 -12.41 15.85 8.04
C GLY A 335 -12.58 16.52 6.67
N GLN A 336 -13.31 17.64 6.61
CA GLN A 336 -13.47 18.43 5.37
C GLN A 336 -12.11 18.91 4.83
N LEU A 337 -11.24 19.41 5.70
CA LEU A 337 -9.89 19.85 5.31
C LEU A 337 -9.02 18.68 4.83
N GLN A 338 -9.11 17.51 5.48
CA GLN A 338 -8.43 16.30 5.03
C GLN A 338 -8.91 15.88 3.64
N GLY A 339 -10.22 15.83 3.39
CA GLY A 339 -10.79 15.53 2.10
C GLY A 339 -10.30 16.49 1.02
N THR A 340 -10.30 17.78 1.31
CA THR A 340 -9.80 18.84 0.43
C THR A 340 -8.32 18.65 0.10
N LEU A 341 -7.46 18.38 1.10
CA LEU A 341 -6.05 18.09 0.90
C LEU A 341 -5.86 16.85 0.01
N SER A 342 -6.64 15.80 0.21
CA SER A 342 -6.55 14.56 -0.56
C SER A 342 -6.94 14.78 -2.03
N ILE A 343 -7.98 15.56 -2.30
CA ILE A 343 -8.39 15.95 -3.66
C ILE A 343 -7.29 16.76 -4.34
N ILE A 344 -6.77 17.78 -3.67
CA ILE A 344 -5.72 18.64 -4.22
C ILE A 344 -4.44 17.83 -4.48
N GLY A 345 -4.07 16.90 -3.61
CA GLY A 345 -2.88 16.06 -3.77
C GLY A 345 -2.99 15.00 -4.86
N ALA A 346 -4.19 14.59 -5.24
CA ALA A 346 -4.41 13.64 -6.34
C ALA A 346 -3.99 14.22 -7.71
N ILE A 347 -4.20 15.53 -7.93
CA ILE A 347 -3.87 16.21 -9.20
C ILE A 347 -2.37 16.14 -9.51
N PRO A 348 -1.45 16.60 -8.63
CA PRO A 348 -0.01 16.53 -8.91
C PRO A 348 0.49 15.09 -9.02
N THR A 349 -0.11 14.13 -8.30
CA THR A 349 0.24 12.71 -8.44
C THR A 349 -0.11 12.18 -9.84
N ALA A 350 -1.28 12.53 -10.38
CA ALA A 350 -1.67 12.16 -11.74
C ALA A 350 -0.79 12.82 -12.81
N ILE A 351 -0.46 14.12 -12.66
CA ILE A 351 0.47 14.83 -13.56
C ILE A 351 1.85 14.18 -13.50
N GLY A 352 2.34 13.87 -12.32
CA GLY A 352 3.64 13.25 -12.11
C GLY A 352 3.77 11.88 -12.78
N MET A 353 2.69 11.11 -12.88
CA MET A 353 2.67 9.84 -13.63
C MET A 353 3.05 10.06 -15.10
N VAL A 354 2.53 11.11 -15.73
CA VAL A 354 2.83 11.41 -17.13
C VAL A 354 4.26 11.94 -17.31
N VAL A 355 4.78 12.69 -16.33
CA VAL A 355 6.09 13.36 -16.39
C VAL A 355 7.23 12.42 -15.97
N ALA A 356 6.99 11.45 -15.07
CA ALA A 356 8.03 10.61 -14.50
C ALA A 356 8.82 9.82 -15.55
N LEU A 357 8.14 9.20 -16.52
CA LEU A 357 8.79 8.38 -17.56
C LEU A 357 9.64 9.21 -18.53
N PRO A 358 9.16 10.32 -19.14
CA PRO A 358 9.99 11.21 -19.96
C PRO A 358 11.20 11.77 -19.19
N LEU A 359 11.03 12.10 -17.91
CA LEU A 359 12.12 12.56 -17.06
C LEU A 359 13.17 11.46 -16.86
N ALA A 360 12.74 10.23 -16.53
CA ALA A 360 13.63 9.08 -16.39
C ALA A 360 14.41 8.77 -17.67
N ASN A 361 13.76 8.85 -18.84
CA ASN A 361 14.41 8.64 -20.13
C ASN A 361 15.49 9.69 -20.43
N LYS A 362 15.35 10.91 -19.88
CA LYS A 362 16.30 12.01 -20.13
C LYS A 362 17.48 12.04 -19.18
N ILE A 363 17.26 11.77 -17.89
CA ILE A 363 18.30 11.92 -16.85
C ILE A 363 18.64 10.62 -16.13
N GLY A 364 17.91 9.53 -16.35
CA GLY A 364 18.00 8.25 -15.66
C GLY A 364 17.01 8.15 -14.50
N LYS A 365 16.62 6.90 -14.14
CA LYS A 365 15.61 6.59 -13.10
C LYS A 365 16.10 7.00 -11.71
N GLY A 366 17.34 6.63 -11.36
CA GLY A 366 17.94 6.96 -10.06
C GLY A 366 18.08 8.47 -9.85
N LYS A 367 18.49 9.23 -10.88
CA LYS A 367 18.56 10.69 -10.80
C LYS A 367 17.18 11.34 -10.75
N ALA A 368 16.19 10.78 -11.44
CA ALA A 368 14.81 11.27 -11.37
C ALA A 368 14.24 11.11 -9.95
N ILE A 369 14.46 9.96 -9.31
CA ILE A 369 14.08 9.72 -7.90
C ILE A 369 14.82 10.68 -6.97
N LEU A 370 16.13 10.91 -7.19
CA LEU A 370 16.93 11.85 -6.41
C LEU A 370 16.37 13.27 -6.48
N CYS A 371 16.08 13.77 -7.70
CA CYS A 371 15.47 15.10 -7.89
C CYS A 371 14.08 15.17 -7.21
N GLY A 372 13.29 14.12 -7.31
CA GLY A 372 12.02 14.00 -6.61
C GLY A 372 12.16 14.08 -5.10
N ALA A 373 13.15 13.38 -4.53
CA ALA A 373 13.41 13.40 -3.09
C ALA A 373 13.84 14.78 -2.59
N VAL A 374 14.65 15.53 -3.35
CA VAL A 374 15.00 16.94 -3.05
C VAL A 374 13.74 17.80 -3.02
N LEU A 375 12.90 17.69 -4.04
CA LEU A 375 11.67 18.47 -4.14
C LEU A 375 10.70 18.14 -2.98
N ALA A 376 10.52 16.85 -2.67
CA ALA A 376 9.68 16.40 -1.57
C ALA A 376 10.22 16.90 -0.21
N THR A 377 11.52 16.84 0.00
CA THR A 377 12.17 17.38 1.21
C THR A 377 11.96 18.88 1.34
N ALA A 378 12.18 19.65 0.26
CA ALA A 378 11.98 21.09 0.27
C ALA A 378 10.50 21.46 0.57
N GLY A 379 9.55 20.78 -0.08
CA GLY A 379 8.12 20.93 0.22
C GLY A 379 7.79 20.62 1.68
N GLY A 380 8.37 19.54 2.23
CA GLY A 380 8.16 19.17 3.62
C GLY A 380 8.73 20.19 4.63
N VAL A 381 9.93 20.71 4.38
CA VAL A 381 10.52 21.78 5.20
C VAL A 381 9.62 23.02 5.19
N LEU A 382 9.09 23.42 4.02
CA LEU A 382 8.15 24.54 3.93
C LEU A 382 6.91 24.34 4.82
N GLY A 383 6.31 23.14 4.77
CA GLY A 383 5.15 22.83 5.61
C GLY A 383 5.47 22.80 7.10
N MET A 384 6.65 22.31 7.49
CA MET A 384 7.09 22.29 8.90
C MET A 384 7.36 23.67 9.47
N LEU A 385 7.77 24.64 8.63
CA LEU A 385 7.98 26.01 9.08
C LEU A 385 6.66 26.73 9.42
N PHE A 386 5.57 26.38 8.76
CA PHE A 386 4.26 27.05 8.93
C PHE A 386 3.10 26.05 9.03
N PRO A 387 3.12 25.10 9.97
CA PRO A 387 2.15 24.01 10.03
C PRO A 387 0.73 24.47 10.38
N GLN A 388 0.56 25.67 10.92
CA GLN A 388 -0.72 26.27 11.28
C GLN A 388 -1.39 27.03 10.13
N ASN A 389 -0.68 27.26 9.02
CA ASN A 389 -1.22 27.94 7.86
C ASN A 389 -1.68 26.91 6.81
N PHE A 390 -2.99 26.72 6.70
CA PHE A 390 -3.57 25.72 5.80
C PHE A 390 -3.13 25.91 4.33
N ILE A 391 -3.01 27.15 3.84
CA ILE A 391 -2.60 27.42 2.45
C ILE A 391 -1.14 26.97 2.23
N ILE A 392 -0.25 27.23 3.18
CA ILE A 392 1.15 26.80 3.10
C ILE A 392 1.23 25.27 3.18
N VAL A 393 0.43 24.66 4.05
CA VAL A 393 0.33 23.18 4.13
C VAL A 393 -0.15 22.59 2.81
N VAL A 394 -1.14 23.19 2.14
CA VAL A 394 -1.61 22.77 0.79
C VAL A 394 -0.47 22.88 -0.23
N ILE A 395 0.24 24.00 -0.28
CA ILE A 395 1.38 24.19 -1.19
C ILE A 395 2.48 23.15 -0.93
N SER A 396 2.83 22.96 0.35
CA SER A 396 3.77 21.92 0.80
C SER A 396 3.34 20.52 0.32
N PHE A 397 2.07 20.19 0.49
CA PHE A 397 1.50 18.90 0.11
C PHE A 397 1.57 18.67 -1.41
N VAL A 398 1.26 19.68 -2.22
CA VAL A 398 1.39 19.64 -3.68
C VAL A 398 2.84 19.44 -4.11
N ILE A 399 3.79 20.18 -3.54
CA ILE A 399 5.22 20.04 -3.84
C ILE A 399 5.73 18.65 -3.46
N LYS A 400 5.35 18.14 -2.28
CA LYS A 400 5.69 16.78 -1.83
C LYS A 400 5.09 15.72 -2.76
N ALA A 401 3.84 15.86 -3.16
CA ALA A 401 3.17 14.93 -4.07
C ALA A 401 3.88 14.86 -5.43
N LEU A 402 4.26 16.01 -6.02
CA LEU A 402 5.07 16.04 -7.25
C LEU A 402 6.44 15.39 -7.03
N GLY A 403 7.11 15.67 -5.92
CA GLY A 403 8.40 15.10 -5.58
C GLY A 403 8.38 13.59 -5.34
N SER A 404 7.25 13.04 -4.87
CA SER A 404 7.11 11.61 -4.60
C SER A 404 6.86 10.77 -5.87
N THR A 405 6.42 11.37 -6.97
CA THR A 405 5.99 10.64 -8.17
C THR A 405 7.10 9.85 -8.86
N PRO A 406 8.35 10.34 -9.05
CA PRO A 406 9.41 9.50 -9.59
C PRO A 406 9.68 8.26 -8.75
N ALA A 407 9.66 8.39 -7.42
CA ALA A 407 9.82 7.27 -6.50
C ALA A 407 8.69 6.24 -6.67
N MET A 408 7.45 6.70 -6.81
CA MET A 408 6.27 5.85 -6.98
C MET A 408 6.31 5.01 -8.27
N TYR A 409 6.67 5.62 -9.39
CA TYR A 409 6.53 4.98 -10.71
C TYR A 409 7.81 4.32 -11.23
N LEU A 410 8.99 4.72 -10.76
CA LEU A 410 10.26 4.23 -11.29
C LEU A 410 10.98 3.22 -10.39
N SER A 411 10.54 3.06 -9.15
CA SER A 411 11.26 2.25 -8.16
C SER A 411 11.38 0.77 -8.53
N LEU A 412 10.30 0.13 -8.99
CA LEU A 412 10.36 -1.27 -9.42
C LEU A 412 11.17 -1.46 -10.71
N ALA A 413 11.15 -0.47 -11.61
CA ALA A 413 12.00 -0.50 -12.80
C ALA A 413 13.49 -0.35 -12.44
N LEU A 414 13.82 0.46 -11.42
CA LEU A 414 15.18 0.56 -10.91
C LEU A 414 15.61 -0.72 -10.16
N LEU A 415 14.70 -1.36 -9.43
CA LEU A 415 14.97 -2.68 -8.83
C LEU A 415 15.29 -3.72 -9.91
N ALA A 416 14.57 -3.72 -11.04
CA ALA A 416 14.87 -4.62 -12.15
C ALA A 416 16.29 -4.41 -12.70
N ASP A 417 16.76 -3.16 -12.85
CA ASP A 417 18.13 -2.87 -13.26
C ASP A 417 19.17 -3.41 -12.25
N ILE A 418 18.86 -3.36 -10.95
CA ILE A 418 19.73 -3.94 -9.91
C ILE A 418 19.79 -5.46 -10.02
N LEU A 419 18.65 -6.11 -10.28
CA LEU A 419 18.59 -7.57 -10.45
C LEU A 419 19.31 -8.01 -11.74
N ASP A 420 19.24 -7.22 -12.82
CA ASP A 420 20.03 -7.45 -14.03
C ASP A 420 21.54 -7.30 -13.75
N HIS A 421 21.94 -6.30 -12.96
CA HIS A 421 23.32 -6.15 -12.52
C HIS A 421 23.82 -7.36 -11.71
N GLN A 422 23.00 -7.88 -10.80
CA GLN A 422 23.31 -9.11 -10.05
C GLN A 422 23.45 -10.32 -10.98
N GLU A 423 22.54 -10.48 -11.95
CA GLU A 423 22.65 -11.56 -12.95
C GLU A 423 23.94 -11.44 -13.76
N ALA A 424 24.27 -10.25 -14.22
CA ALA A 424 25.49 -9.99 -14.96
C ALA A 424 26.77 -10.30 -14.18
N LEU A 425 26.80 -9.98 -12.87
CA LEU A 425 27.97 -10.20 -12.02
C LEU A 425 28.06 -11.64 -11.47
N HIS A 426 26.94 -12.25 -11.10
CA HIS A 426 26.91 -13.54 -10.41
C HIS A 426 26.38 -14.70 -11.26
N GLY A 427 25.76 -14.41 -12.42
CA GLY A 427 25.14 -15.40 -13.32
C GLY A 427 23.78 -15.89 -12.88
N ASN A 428 23.24 -15.33 -11.80
CA ASN A 428 21.96 -15.71 -11.23
C ASN A 428 21.21 -14.46 -10.77
N ARG A 429 19.91 -14.46 -11.00
CA ARG A 429 18.99 -13.40 -10.65
C ARG A 429 18.27 -13.72 -9.34
N THR A 430 18.16 -12.76 -8.43
CA THR A 430 17.59 -12.96 -7.09
C THR A 430 16.17 -12.40 -6.93
N ASP A 431 15.35 -12.52 -7.99
CA ASP A 431 13.97 -11.99 -8.00
C ASP A 431 13.14 -12.50 -6.83
N GLY A 432 13.22 -13.81 -6.55
CA GLY A 432 12.37 -14.44 -5.54
C GLY A 432 12.56 -13.85 -4.16
N LEU A 433 13.79 -13.73 -3.68
CA LEU A 433 14.10 -13.15 -2.37
C LEU A 433 13.80 -11.64 -2.33
N SER A 434 14.18 -10.92 -3.38
CA SER A 434 14.01 -9.47 -3.47
C SER A 434 12.53 -9.10 -3.44
N MET A 435 11.68 -9.79 -4.20
CA MET A 435 10.23 -9.54 -4.20
C MET A 435 9.56 -10.00 -2.91
N THR A 436 10.07 -11.04 -2.26
CA THR A 436 9.58 -11.47 -0.94
C THR A 436 9.84 -10.40 0.12
N ILE A 437 11.06 -9.83 0.16
CA ILE A 437 11.41 -8.76 1.10
C ILE A 437 10.63 -7.49 0.80
N TYR A 438 10.53 -7.11 -0.49
CA TYR A 438 9.67 -5.99 -0.91
C TYR A 438 8.22 -6.16 -0.45
N GLY A 439 7.63 -7.34 -0.69
CA GLY A 439 6.26 -7.64 -0.25
C GLY A 439 6.08 -7.60 1.27
N ALA A 440 7.06 -8.09 2.02
CA ALA A 440 7.05 -8.02 3.49
C ALA A 440 7.12 -6.56 4.00
N ILE A 441 7.95 -5.71 3.37
CA ILE A 441 7.99 -4.28 3.66
C ILE A 441 6.62 -3.64 3.38
N MET A 442 6.05 -3.86 2.19
CA MET A 442 4.76 -3.29 1.81
C MET A 442 3.64 -3.68 2.78
N ALA A 443 3.57 -4.96 3.16
CA ALA A 443 2.55 -5.47 4.07
C ALA A 443 2.76 -5.00 5.52
N GLY A 444 4.01 -4.95 5.98
CA GLY A 444 4.34 -4.66 7.39
C GLY A 444 4.25 -3.18 7.76
N MET A 445 4.43 -2.27 6.81
CA MET A 445 4.52 -0.84 7.13
C MET A 445 3.22 -0.25 7.68
N THR A 446 2.07 -0.73 7.26
CA THR A 446 0.78 -0.27 7.80
C THR A 446 0.71 -0.50 9.32
N GLY A 447 1.05 -1.71 9.78
CA GLY A 447 1.05 -2.02 11.21
C GLY A 447 2.10 -1.22 12.00
N LEU A 448 3.32 -1.10 11.46
CA LEU A 448 4.39 -0.37 12.12
C LEU A 448 4.07 1.13 12.26
N THR A 449 3.61 1.78 11.19
CA THR A 449 3.28 3.22 11.22
C THR A 449 2.06 3.51 12.08
N THR A 450 1.05 2.64 12.08
CA THR A 450 -0.10 2.74 12.98
C THR A 450 0.35 2.59 14.44
N GLY A 451 1.27 1.67 14.73
CA GLY A 451 1.83 1.53 16.08
C GLY A 451 2.59 2.78 16.54
N VAL A 452 3.38 3.41 15.66
CA VAL A 452 4.06 4.68 15.95
C VAL A 452 3.05 5.79 16.23
N LEU A 453 2.02 5.95 15.38
CA LEU A 453 0.95 6.91 15.61
C LEU A 453 0.27 6.66 16.97
N ASN A 454 -0.09 5.42 17.26
CA ASN A 454 -0.79 5.04 18.49
C ASN A 454 0.05 5.32 19.74
N ALA A 455 1.36 5.07 19.68
CA ALA A 455 2.28 5.41 20.77
C ALA A 455 2.29 6.92 21.04
N VAL A 456 2.28 7.75 19.99
CA VAL A 456 2.22 9.21 20.14
C VAL A 456 0.85 9.63 20.68
N LEU A 457 -0.26 9.13 20.14
CA LEU A 457 -1.62 9.45 20.61
C LEU A 457 -1.81 9.10 22.08
N SER A 458 -1.33 7.94 22.51
CA SER A 458 -1.35 7.54 23.93
C SER A 458 -0.45 8.43 24.77
N GLY A 459 0.73 8.79 24.29
CA GLY A 459 1.70 9.64 25.00
C GLY A 459 1.21 11.09 25.21
N VAL A 460 0.38 11.60 24.30
CA VAL A 460 -0.22 12.95 24.43
C VAL A 460 -1.62 12.93 25.04
N ASN A 461 -2.08 11.79 25.57
CA ASN A 461 -3.41 11.58 26.12
C ASN A 461 -4.52 12.06 25.17
N TYR A 462 -4.45 11.58 23.93
CA TYR A 462 -5.40 11.95 22.89
C TYR A 462 -6.83 11.55 23.27
N ASP A 463 -7.74 12.52 23.21
CA ASP A 463 -9.19 12.33 23.30
C ASP A 463 -9.87 13.28 22.32
N VAL A 464 -10.82 12.78 21.55
CA VAL A 464 -11.57 13.56 20.57
C VAL A 464 -12.35 14.72 21.21
N ALA A 465 -12.82 14.55 22.43
CA ALA A 465 -13.54 15.57 23.17
C ALA A 465 -12.62 16.73 23.61
N THR A 466 -11.34 16.48 23.85
CA THR A 466 -10.37 17.45 24.36
C THR A 466 -9.54 18.15 23.27
N LEU A 467 -9.93 18.09 22.01
CA LEU A 467 -9.20 18.69 20.88
C LEU A 467 -8.91 20.18 21.08
N ASN A 468 -9.84 20.92 21.70
CA ASN A 468 -9.70 22.35 21.96
C ASN A 468 -8.62 22.69 23.00
N THR A 469 -8.29 21.76 23.90
CA THR A 469 -7.41 22.00 25.05
C THR A 469 -6.08 21.25 24.97
N ASN A 470 -5.94 20.27 24.06
CA ASN A 470 -4.76 19.42 23.97
C ASN A 470 -3.62 20.05 23.13
N GLU A 471 -2.79 20.88 23.76
CA GLU A 471 -1.64 21.52 23.12
C GLU A 471 -0.53 20.52 22.75
N ALA A 472 -0.35 19.44 23.53
CA ALA A 472 0.64 18.42 23.26
C ALA A 472 0.35 17.69 21.93
N LEU A 473 -0.93 17.43 21.64
CA LEU A 473 -1.35 16.87 20.35
C LEU A 473 -0.98 17.80 19.20
N ARG A 474 -1.28 19.11 19.32
CA ARG A 474 -0.97 20.13 18.31
C ARG A 474 0.54 20.24 18.04
N ALA A 475 1.37 20.07 19.06
CA ALA A 475 2.81 20.06 18.92
C ALA A 475 3.35 18.79 18.22
N ALA A 476 2.72 17.62 18.46
CA ALA A 476 3.16 16.33 17.92
C ALA A 476 2.74 16.07 16.47
N MET A 477 1.53 16.48 16.09
CA MET A 477 0.93 16.14 14.79
C MET A 477 1.71 16.63 13.56
N PRO A 478 2.29 17.85 13.53
CA PRO A 478 3.14 18.27 12.41
C PRO A 478 4.34 17.35 12.17
N TRP A 479 4.94 16.81 13.23
CA TRP A 479 6.06 15.89 13.11
C TRP A 479 5.65 14.54 12.49
N LEU A 480 4.46 14.02 12.80
CA LEU A 480 3.97 12.79 12.20
C LEU A 480 3.54 12.99 10.75
N PHE A 481 2.70 14.00 10.48
CA PHE A 481 2.12 14.20 9.15
C PHE A 481 3.09 14.78 8.12
N ILE A 482 3.88 15.79 8.50
CA ILE A 482 4.81 16.47 7.59
C ILE A 482 6.23 15.99 7.82
N GLY A 483 6.69 15.99 9.06
CA GLY A 483 8.08 15.75 9.44
C GLY A 483 8.52 14.33 9.17
N GLY A 484 7.73 13.32 9.51
CA GLY A 484 8.08 11.91 9.33
C GLY A 484 8.37 11.56 7.88
N GLU A 485 7.48 11.92 6.97
CA GLU A 485 7.70 11.73 5.53
C GLU A 485 8.89 12.56 5.02
N THR A 486 9.06 13.79 5.50
CA THR A 486 10.15 14.69 5.11
C THR A 486 11.52 14.14 5.51
N LEU A 487 11.64 13.60 6.72
CA LEU A 487 12.86 12.94 7.17
C LEU A 487 13.20 11.70 6.33
N CYS A 488 12.17 10.91 5.97
CA CYS A 488 12.35 9.77 5.09
C CYS A 488 12.89 10.21 3.72
N TYR A 489 12.32 11.26 3.10
CA TYR A 489 12.82 11.78 1.83
C TYR A 489 14.23 12.38 1.93
N LEU A 490 14.57 13.02 3.04
CA LEU A 490 15.93 13.51 3.28
C LEU A 490 16.93 12.34 3.30
N VAL A 491 16.61 11.24 3.98
CA VAL A 491 17.50 10.06 4.01
C VAL A 491 17.53 9.38 2.64
N ILE A 492 16.40 9.30 1.92
CA ILE A 492 16.37 8.80 0.54
C ILE A 492 17.27 9.67 -0.35
N PHE A 493 17.21 10.99 -0.25
CA PHE A 493 18.09 11.91 -0.99
C PHE A 493 19.56 11.57 -0.74
N ILE A 494 19.97 11.45 0.53
CA ILE A 494 21.37 11.14 0.90
C ILE A 494 21.81 9.78 0.35
N THR A 495 20.99 8.75 0.47
CA THR A 495 21.32 7.38 0.03
C THR A 495 21.36 7.25 -1.49
N PHE A 496 20.47 7.96 -2.21
CA PHE A 496 20.40 7.90 -3.67
C PHE A 496 21.54 8.65 -4.39
N ILE A 497 22.32 9.49 -3.70
CA ILE A 497 23.58 10.02 -4.24
C ILE A 497 24.53 8.86 -4.61
N PHE A 498 24.45 7.74 -3.89
CA PHE A 498 25.27 6.54 -4.11
C PHE A 498 24.64 5.52 -5.06
N MET A 499 23.37 5.73 -5.47
CA MET A 499 22.67 4.85 -6.42
C MET A 499 23.11 5.14 -7.85
N LYS A 500 24.11 4.39 -8.32
CA LYS A 500 24.73 4.57 -9.64
C LYS A 500 24.62 3.32 -10.52
N VAL A 501 23.69 2.42 -10.25
CA VAL A 501 23.55 1.16 -10.97
C VAL A 501 23.33 1.35 -12.47
N GLU A 502 22.55 2.36 -12.85
CA GLU A 502 22.20 2.61 -14.27
C GLU A 502 23.42 2.89 -15.16
N ARG A 503 24.56 3.29 -14.60
CA ARG A 503 25.80 3.46 -15.39
C ARG A 503 26.32 2.13 -15.95
N TYR A 504 25.94 1.00 -15.36
CA TYR A 504 26.32 -0.35 -15.79
C TYR A 504 25.28 -1.01 -16.69
N SER A 505 24.09 -0.45 -16.84
CA SER A 505 22.94 -1.09 -17.50
C SER A 505 23.27 -1.63 -18.91
N ASP A 506 23.99 -0.85 -19.75
CA ASP A 506 24.39 -1.29 -21.08
C ASP A 506 25.43 -2.41 -21.05
N LEU A 507 26.35 -2.37 -20.07
CA LEU A 507 27.34 -3.43 -19.85
C LEU A 507 26.70 -4.70 -19.30
N ASP A 508 25.74 -4.57 -18.39
CA ASP A 508 24.99 -5.68 -17.82
C ASP A 508 24.21 -6.41 -18.91
N HIS A 509 23.51 -5.66 -19.79
CA HIS A 509 22.80 -6.25 -20.91
C HIS A 509 23.73 -7.04 -21.84
N LYS A 510 24.88 -6.47 -22.24
CA LYS A 510 25.87 -7.15 -23.07
C LYS A 510 26.46 -8.39 -22.36
N ALA A 511 26.75 -8.28 -21.07
CA ALA A 511 27.27 -9.38 -20.28
C ALA A 511 26.29 -10.56 -20.22
N ILE A 512 25.01 -10.29 -19.97
CA ILE A 512 23.95 -11.31 -19.90
C ILE A 512 23.80 -12.01 -21.28
N VAL A 513 23.75 -11.23 -22.37
CA VAL A 513 23.64 -11.79 -23.73
C VAL A 513 24.84 -12.66 -24.08
N GLN A 514 26.08 -12.21 -23.75
CA GLN A 514 27.30 -13.02 -23.99
C GLN A 514 27.30 -14.30 -23.17
N ASP A 515 26.89 -14.26 -21.91
CA ASP A 515 26.81 -15.42 -21.03
C ASP A 515 25.76 -16.44 -21.53
N GLN A 516 24.58 -15.93 -21.97
CA GLN A 516 23.52 -16.78 -22.55
C GLN A 516 23.96 -17.43 -23.86
N ALA A 517 24.65 -16.69 -24.74
CA ALA A 517 25.20 -17.23 -25.97
C ALA A 517 26.27 -18.33 -25.70
N ALA A 518 27.14 -18.07 -24.71
CA ALA A 518 28.17 -19.07 -24.31
C ALA A 518 27.55 -20.34 -23.71
N GLN A 519 26.47 -20.18 -22.93
CA GLN A 519 25.73 -21.29 -22.37
C GLN A 519 25.00 -22.10 -23.47
N ALA A 520 24.28 -21.43 -24.36
CA ALA A 520 23.59 -22.08 -25.47
C ALA A 520 24.55 -22.89 -26.35
N LYS A 521 25.75 -22.34 -26.62
CA LYS A 521 26.81 -23.06 -27.35
C LYS A 521 27.28 -24.32 -26.61
N LYS A 522 27.44 -24.27 -25.29
CA LYS A 522 27.80 -25.44 -24.47
C LYS A 522 26.72 -26.52 -24.50
N GLU A 523 25.46 -26.12 -24.54
CA GLU A 523 24.30 -27.02 -24.55
C GLU A 523 23.89 -27.46 -25.97
N GLY A 524 24.59 -27.02 -27.02
CA GLY A 524 24.31 -27.35 -28.42
C GLY A 524 22.99 -26.75 -28.94
N ARG A 525 22.46 -25.69 -28.29
CA ARG A 525 21.24 -24.99 -28.69
C ARG A 525 21.57 -23.80 -29.62
N ALA A 526 20.67 -23.55 -30.59
CA ALA A 526 20.76 -22.32 -31.37
C ALA A 526 20.46 -21.11 -30.47
N PHE A 527 21.24 -20.03 -30.60
CA PHE A 527 21.04 -18.76 -29.91
C PHE A 527 20.80 -17.67 -30.97
N GLU A 528 19.64 -17.02 -30.91
CA GLU A 528 19.37 -15.85 -31.71
C GLU A 528 19.75 -14.59 -30.93
N MET A 529 20.63 -13.76 -31.49
CA MET A 529 20.99 -12.48 -30.91
C MET A 529 19.78 -11.55 -30.87
N PRO A 530 19.56 -10.79 -29.78
CA PRO A 530 18.48 -9.79 -29.72
C PRO A 530 18.58 -8.77 -30.87
N LYS A 531 17.45 -8.49 -31.54
CA LYS A 531 17.40 -7.61 -32.74
C LYS A 531 17.66 -6.13 -32.44
N ASP A 532 17.66 -5.71 -31.18
CA ASP A 532 17.71 -4.31 -30.75
C ASP A 532 19.05 -3.88 -30.13
N GLU A 533 20.16 -4.53 -30.49
CA GLU A 533 21.48 -4.04 -30.04
C GLU A 533 21.80 -2.67 -30.65
N LYS A 534 21.55 -1.61 -29.91
CA LYS A 534 22.05 -0.27 -30.24
C LYS A 534 23.57 -0.23 -29.98
N PRO A 535 24.39 0.29 -30.91
CA PRO A 535 25.79 0.55 -30.63
C PRO A 535 25.87 1.62 -29.53
N VAL A 536 26.35 1.23 -28.35
CA VAL A 536 26.55 2.13 -27.23
C VAL A 536 28.04 2.46 -27.14
N ALA A 537 28.35 3.76 -27.08
CA ALA A 537 29.70 4.22 -26.82
C ALA A 537 30.01 3.95 -25.32
N ILE A 538 30.81 2.93 -25.04
CA ILE A 538 31.18 2.55 -23.68
C ILE A 538 32.50 3.23 -23.32
N ASP A 539 32.51 3.91 -22.16
CA ASP A 539 33.74 4.46 -21.57
C ASP A 539 34.72 3.35 -21.21
N ALA A 540 35.93 3.42 -21.76
CA ALA A 540 36.98 2.42 -21.55
C ALA A 540 37.35 2.26 -20.06
N ALA A 541 37.29 3.34 -19.26
CA ALA A 541 37.55 3.28 -17.82
C ALA A 541 36.44 2.52 -17.08
N LEU A 542 35.19 2.76 -17.47
CA LEU A 542 34.02 2.05 -16.92
C LEU A 542 34.05 0.55 -17.30
N LEU A 543 34.41 0.22 -18.53
CA LEU A 543 34.56 -1.16 -18.98
C LEU A 543 35.63 -1.92 -18.18
N LYS A 544 36.76 -1.26 -17.92
CA LYS A 544 37.84 -1.85 -17.11
C LYS A 544 37.36 -2.11 -15.67
N GLU A 545 36.76 -1.13 -15.02
CA GLU A 545 36.16 -1.27 -13.68
C GLU A 545 35.16 -2.43 -13.65
N TYR A 546 34.28 -2.50 -14.62
CA TYR A 546 33.24 -3.52 -14.71
C TYR A 546 33.82 -4.93 -14.92
N ASN A 547 34.82 -5.08 -15.79
CA ASN A 547 35.48 -6.36 -16.01
C ASN A 547 36.26 -6.84 -14.78
N GLU A 548 36.84 -5.93 -14.00
CA GLU A 548 37.45 -6.26 -12.71
C GLU A 548 36.39 -6.80 -11.72
N LEU A 549 35.22 -6.18 -11.63
CA LEU A 549 34.10 -6.66 -10.81
C LEU A 549 33.62 -8.06 -11.25
N ARG A 550 33.47 -8.29 -12.55
CA ARG A 550 33.09 -9.61 -13.07
C ARG A 550 34.13 -10.69 -12.76
N LYS A 551 35.41 -10.38 -12.92
CA LYS A 551 36.52 -11.29 -12.63
C LYS A 551 36.56 -11.66 -11.14
N GLN A 552 36.32 -10.71 -10.22
CA GLN A 552 36.22 -10.98 -8.78
C GLN A 552 35.10 -11.99 -8.45
N ASN A 553 34.03 -12.02 -9.26
CA ASN A 553 32.92 -12.95 -9.13
C ASN A 553 33.05 -14.21 -10.02
N GLY A 554 34.25 -14.49 -10.57
CA GLY A 554 34.53 -15.66 -11.37
C GLY A 554 33.85 -15.68 -12.77
N ARG A 555 33.47 -14.50 -13.29
CA ARG A 555 32.81 -14.34 -14.59
C ARG A 555 33.82 -13.90 -15.67
N THR A 556 33.48 -14.20 -16.91
CA THR A 556 34.31 -13.82 -18.07
C THR A 556 34.19 -12.31 -18.37
N GLU A 557 35.24 -11.73 -18.91
CA GLU A 557 35.23 -10.33 -19.34
C GLU A 557 34.22 -10.07 -20.47
N VAL A 558 33.60 -8.92 -20.45
CA VAL A 558 32.73 -8.45 -21.53
C VAL A 558 33.59 -7.90 -22.65
N LYS A 559 33.37 -8.41 -23.85
CA LYS A 559 33.97 -7.91 -25.09
C LYS A 559 32.99 -6.94 -25.74
N VAL A 560 33.47 -5.73 -26.03
CA VAL A 560 32.68 -4.66 -26.65
C VAL A 560 33.09 -4.49 -28.10
#